data_725800e552f2c25277a69486dac1ca61
#
_entry.id   725800e552f2c25277a69486dac1ca61
#
_cell.length_a   1.000
_cell.length_b   1.000
_cell.length_c   1.000
_cell.angle_alpha   90.00
_cell.angle_beta   90.00
_cell.angle_gamma   90.00
#
_symmetry.space_group_name_H-M   'P 1'
#
loop_
_entity.id
_entity.type
_entity.pdbx_description
1 polymer ?
#
loop_
_entity_poly.entity_id
_entity_poly.type
_entity_poly.pdbx_seq_one_letter_code
_entity_poly.pdbx_strand_id
1 'polypeptide(L)'
;FSKLINSRQKDIYICSTGVIGEQLPVPKIKKALKKSLFGKNKDFKNAAKAIMTTDTFPKGSAKTITIDNEKISIVGIAKGSGMIAPNMATMLSFIFTDALIEPKLLQTLLNLGVRDSFNSISVDSDTSTNDTVLAFATGQGMLGKNTKPISKIGDKRLIKFRKALDDVMKDLAIQIVKDGEGATKLVQVNVRNAISISSAKKVAMSIAN
;
A
#
# COMPACT_ATOMS: atom_id res chain seq x y z
N PHE A 1 -11.09 20.71 1.40
CA PHE A 1 -9.81 20.34 2.03
C PHE A 1 -8.64 21.04 1.35
N SER A 2 -8.57 21.05 0.01
CA SER A 2 -7.50 21.72 -0.75
C SER A 2 -7.24 23.17 -0.31
N LYS A 3 -8.30 23.95 -0.10
CA LYS A 3 -8.19 25.33 0.43
C LYS A 3 -7.58 25.40 1.83
N LEU A 4 -7.82 24.38 2.69
CA LEU A 4 -7.31 24.35 4.06
C LEU A 4 -5.81 24.08 4.14
N ILE A 5 -5.26 23.33 3.17
CA ILE A 5 -3.84 22.97 3.13
C ILE A 5 -3.07 23.69 2.02
N ASN A 6 -3.71 24.68 1.38
CA ASN A 6 -3.16 25.45 0.25
C ASN A 6 -2.58 24.55 -0.86
N SER A 7 -3.37 23.54 -1.28
CA SER A 7 -2.98 22.58 -2.31
C SER A 7 -4.00 22.54 -3.45
N ARG A 8 -3.59 22.14 -4.64
CA ARG A 8 -4.51 21.97 -5.78
C ARG A 8 -5.40 20.75 -5.55
N GLN A 9 -6.65 20.80 -6.01
CA GLN A 9 -7.60 19.67 -5.86
C GLN A 9 -7.07 18.38 -6.49
N LYS A 10 -6.39 18.48 -7.64
CA LYS A 10 -5.82 17.34 -8.35
C LYS A 10 -4.67 16.64 -7.63
N ASP A 11 -4.09 17.27 -6.61
CA ASP A 11 -3.00 16.70 -5.81
C ASP A 11 -3.54 16.00 -4.52
N ILE A 12 -4.87 15.91 -4.39
CA ILE A 12 -5.53 15.25 -3.27
C ILE A 12 -6.17 13.96 -3.75
N TYR A 13 -5.71 12.87 -3.21
CA TYR A 13 -6.23 11.54 -3.48
C TYR A 13 -7.20 11.14 -2.38
N ILE A 14 -8.38 10.66 -2.78
CA ILE A 14 -9.44 10.23 -1.86
C ILE A 14 -9.66 8.74 -2.09
N CYS A 15 -9.54 7.97 -1.02
CA CYS A 15 -9.87 6.55 -1.00
C CYS A 15 -10.91 6.33 0.09
N SER A 16 -11.94 5.55 -0.23
CA SER A 16 -12.98 5.22 0.74
C SER A 16 -13.45 3.79 0.53
N THR A 17 -13.89 3.19 1.61
CA THR A 17 -14.61 1.91 1.61
C THR A 17 -15.69 1.99 2.67
N GLY A 18 -16.74 1.20 2.53
CA GLY A 18 -17.89 1.18 3.44
C GLY A 18 -18.95 0.21 2.96
N VAL A 19 -20.13 0.26 3.60
CA VAL A 19 -21.25 -0.60 3.26
C VAL A 19 -21.80 -0.24 1.88
N ILE A 20 -21.97 -1.26 1.02
CA ILE A 20 -22.50 -1.08 -0.33
C ILE A 20 -23.94 -0.54 -0.24
N GLY A 21 -24.21 0.50 -1.02
CA GLY A 21 -25.53 1.15 -1.05
C GLY A 21 -25.74 2.25 0.00
N GLU A 22 -24.82 2.40 0.98
CA GLU A 22 -24.88 3.50 1.94
C GLU A 22 -24.09 4.71 1.48
N GLN A 23 -24.65 5.90 1.66
CA GLN A 23 -23.99 7.15 1.31
C GLN A 23 -22.92 7.52 2.36
N LEU A 24 -21.78 8.01 1.87
CA LEU A 24 -20.73 8.53 2.74
C LEU A 24 -21.24 9.72 3.57
N PRO A 25 -20.98 9.76 4.89
CA PRO A 25 -21.38 10.85 5.77
C PRO A 25 -20.46 12.08 5.59
N VAL A 26 -20.54 12.71 4.42
CA VAL A 26 -19.67 13.82 4.00
C VAL A 26 -19.53 14.95 5.04
N PRO A 27 -20.62 15.39 5.74
CA PRO A 27 -20.48 16.42 6.78
C PRO A 27 -19.59 15.98 7.95
N LYS A 28 -19.70 14.71 8.39
CA LYS A 28 -18.85 14.16 9.46
C LYS A 28 -17.39 14.10 9.01
N ILE A 29 -17.12 13.66 7.77
CA ILE A 29 -15.77 13.60 7.18
C ILE A 29 -15.16 15.00 7.11
N LYS A 30 -15.88 16.00 6.60
CA LYS A 30 -15.41 17.39 6.56
C LYS A 30 -15.02 17.94 7.94
N LYS A 31 -15.82 17.64 8.97
CA LYS A 31 -15.55 18.05 10.35
C LYS A 31 -14.28 17.35 10.90
N ALA A 32 -14.13 16.04 10.63
CA ALA A 32 -12.97 15.26 11.05
C ALA A 32 -11.68 15.73 10.38
N LEU A 33 -11.71 16.01 9.07
CA LEU A 33 -10.56 16.52 8.32
C LEU A 33 -10.04 17.85 8.88
N LYS A 34 -10.93 18.78 9.27
CA LYS A 34 -10.52 20.01 9.92
C LYS A 34 -9.79 19.76 11.25
N LYS A 35 -10.29 18.80 12.06
CA LYS A 35 -9.64 18.46 13.33
C LYS A 35 -8.30 17.76 13.13
N SER A 36 -8.15 16.89 12.13
CA SER A 36 -6.93 16.15 11.89
C SER A 36 -5.73 17.02 11.51
N LEU A 37 -5.96 18.18 10.88
CA LEU A 37 -4.89 19.11 10.55
C LEU A 37 -4.17 19.67 11.80
N PHE A 38 -4.89 19.84 12.89
CA PHE A 38 -4.40 20.43 14.14
C PHE A 38 -4.15 19.38 15.23
N GLY A 39 -4.41 18.10 14.95
CA GLY A 39 -4.20 17.00 15.89
C GLY A 39 -2.73 16.78 16.25
N LYS A 40 -2.45 16.46 17.51
CA LYS A 40 -1.09 16.22 18.01
C LYS A 40 -0.58 14.79 17.72
N ASN A 41 -1.48 13.80 17.62
CA ASN A 41 -1.13 12.38 17.43
C ASN A 41 -1.11 12.02 15.94
N LYS A 42 -0.06 12.46 15.24
CA LYS A 42 0.14 12.21 13.81
C LYS A 42 1.20 11.13 13.65
N ASP A 43 0.81 9.87 13.78
CA ASP A 43 1.71 8.74 13.56
C ASP A 43 1.05 7.65 12.70
N PHE A 44 1.86 6.80 12.08
CA PHE A 44 1.40 5.73 11.21
C PHE A 44 0.60 4.65 11.94
N LYS A 45 0.88 4.40 13.22
CA LYS A 45 0.15 3.41 14.03
C LYS A 45 -1.29 3.85 14.26
N ASN A 46 -1.50 5.11 14.62
CA ASN A 46 -2.84 5.66 14.77
C ASN A 46 -3.58 5.76 13.43
N ALA A 47 -2.88 6.10 12.35
CA ALA A 47 -3.45 6.08 11.01
C ALA A 47 -3.89 4.66 10.60
N ALA A 48 -3.04 3.64 10.83
CA ALA A 48 -3.40 2.25 10.56
C ALA A 48 -4.62 1.77 11.36
N LYS A 49 -4.75 2.18 12.63
CA LYS A 49 -5.94 1.89 13.44
C LYS A 49 -7.19 2.61 12.91
N ALA A 50 -7.03 3.86 12.46
CA ALA A 50 -8.15 4.69 12.05
C ALA A 50 -8.79 4.24 10.73
N ILE A 51 -8.07 3.53 9.85
CA ILE A 51 -8.58 3.01 8.59
C ILE A 51 -9.19 1.61 8.70
N MET A 52 -9.09 0.95 9.85
CA MET A 52 -9.70 -0.36 10.09
C MET A 52 -11.22 -0.30 10.01
N THR A 53 -11.83 -1.40 9.51
CA THR A 53 -13.28 -1.63 9.53
C THR A 53 -13.59 -2.94 10.24
N THR A 54 -13.58 -4.07 9.54
CA THR A 54 -13.72 -5.42 10.09
C THR A 54 -12.38 -6.03 10.51
N ASP A 55 -11.29 -5.34 10.24
CA ASP A 55 -9.94 -5.75 10.63
C ASP A 55 -9.83 -5.99 12.14
N THR A 56 -9.16 -7.08 12.56
CA THR A 56 -8.98 -7.41 13.98
C THR A 56 -7.71 -6.77 14.56
N PHE A 57 -6.76 -6.38 13.72
CA PHE A 57 -5.54 -5.67 14.13
C PHE A 57 -5.07 -4.66 13.06
N PRO A 58 -4.39 -3.57 13.48
CA PRO A 58 -3.84 -2.60 12.54
C PRO A 58 -2.65 -3.19 11.79
N LYS A 59 -2.63 -3.00 10.46
CA LYS A 59 -1.58 -3.52 9.58
C LYS A 59 -0.58 -2.44 9.24
N GLY A 60 0.69 -2.73 9.49
CA GLY A 60 1.79 -1.80 9.21
C GLY A 60 3.10 -2.54 8.98
N SER A 61 3.93 -1.98 8.11
CA SER A 61 5.27 -2.48 7.80
C SER A 61 6.22 -1.33 7.54
N ALA A 62 7.47 -1.46 7.96
CA ALA A 62 8.49 -0.45 7.75
C ALA A 62 9.86 -1.08 7.47
N LYS A 63 10.62 -0.42 6.59
CA LYS A 63 12.03 -0.75 6.31
C LYS A 63 12.84 0.52 6.26
N THR A 64 14.08 0.42 6.75
CA THR A 64 15.08 1.47 6.60
C THR A 64 16.27 0.90 5.82
N ILE A 65 16.71 1.63 4.82
CA ILE A 65 17.83 1.29 3.96
C ILE A 65 18.80 2.47 3.89
N THR A 66 19.98 2.24 3.32
CA THR A 66 20.95 3.32 3.05
C THR A 66 21.12 3.48 1.54
N ILE A 67 20.88 4.71 1.06
CA ILE A 67 21.14 5.17 -0.32
C ILE A 67 22.05 6.39 -0.26
N ASP A 68 23.18 6.36 -0.98
CA ASP A 68 24.16 7.47 -1.00
C ASP A 68 24.55 7.95 0.41
N ASN A 69 24.78 7.01 1.34
CA ASN A 69 25.05 7.24 2.77
C ASN A 69 23.91 7.85 3.58
N GLU A 70 22.72 8.02 2.99
CA GLU A 70 21.52 8.52 3.70
C GLU A 70 20.61 7.40 4.13
N LYS A 71 20.05 7.53 5.33
CA LYS A 71 19.01 6.63 5.82
C LYS A 71 17.68 6.99 5.16
N ILE A 72 17.13 6.06 4.40
CA ILE A 72 15.87 6.18 3.70
C ILE A 72 14.88 5.22 4.33
N SER A 73 13.72 5.73 4.67
CA SER A 73 12.62 4.97 5.25
C SER A 73 11.54 4.68 4.21
N ILE A 74 10.96 3.49 4.31
CA ILE A 74 9.75 3.08 3.60
C ILE A 74 8.78 2.59 4.65
N VAL A 75 7.61 3.20 4.72
CA VAL A 75 6.57 2.85 5.69
C VAL A 75 5.27 2.61 4.94
N GLY A 76 4.61 1.51 5.23
CA GLY A 76 3.31 1.18 4.67
C GLY A 76 2.30 0.86 5.76
N ILE A 77 1.05 1.24 5.52
CA ILE A 77 -0.12 0.83 6.30
C ILE A 77 -1.17 0.27 5.35
N ALA A 78 -1.96 -0.67 5.83
CA ALA A 78 -3.04 -1.26 5.04
C ALA A 78 -4.26 -1.59 5.91
N LYS A 79 -5.40 -1.77 5.26
CA LYS A 79 -6.62 -2.35 5.84
C LYS A 79 -7.26 -3.34 4.87
N GLY A 80 -7.95 -4.32 5.39
CA GLY A 80 -8.71 -5.34 4.67
C GLY A 80 -8.69 -6.67 5.40
N SER A 81 -9.83 -7.36 5.43
CA SER A 81 -10.01 -8.68 6.06
C SER A 81 -11.04 -9.55 5.35
N GLY A 82 -11.91 -9.00 4.50
CA GLY A 82 -12.88 -9.71 3.68
C GLY A 82 -13.08 -9.03 2.33
N MET A 83 -13.73 -9.73 1.38
CA MET A 83 -13.88 -9.33 -0.02
C MET A 83 -12.50 -9.06 -0.66
N ILE A 84 -11.60 -10.07 -0.55
CA ILE A 84 -10.22 -9.98 -1.02
C ILE A 84 -9.90 -11.11 -1.98
N ALA A 85 -9.77 -10.76 -3.26
CA ALA A 85 -9.33 -11.64 -4.35
C ALA A 85 -8.45 -10.87 -5.35
N PRO A 86 -7.73 -11.56 -6.25
CA PRO A 86 -6.87 -10.91 -7.25
C PRO A 86 -7.63 -9.89 -8.10
N ASN A 87 -6.91 -8.86 -8.52
CA ASN A 87 -7.40 -7.67 -9.20
C ASN A 87 -8.17 -6.70 -8.29
N MET A 88 -7.83 -6.75 -7.00
CA MET A 88 -8.10 -5.78 -5.95
C MET A 88 -9.52 -5.78 -5.38
N ALA A 89 -9.65 -5.97 -4.06
CA ALA A 89 -10.93 -5.98 -3.36
C ALA A 89 -10.86 -5.33 -1.97
N THR A 90 -11.70 -4.37 -1.64
CA THR A 90 -11.94 -3.68 -0.34
C THR A 90 -10.69 -3.32 0.49
N MET A 91 -9.54 -3.39 -0.15
CA MET A 91 -8.25 -3.13 0.45
C MET A 91 -7.81 -1.69 0.19
N LEU A 92 -7.38 -1.01 1.22
CA LEU A 92 -6.68 0.25 1.09
C LEU A 92 -5.26 0.09 1.63
N SER A 93 -4.27 0.51 0.85
CA SER A 93 -2.88 0.54 1.29
C SER A 93 -2.22 1.86 0.92
N PHE A 94 -1.46 2.40 1.85
CA PHE A 94 -0.75 3.65 1.70
C PHE A 94 0.72 3.44 2.04
N ILE A 95 1.60 3.73 1.09
CA ILE A 95 3.05 3.56 1.20
C ILE A 95 3.72 4.92 1.12
N PHE A 96 4.60 5.20 2.04
CA PHE A 96 5.33 6.47 2.13
C PHE A 96 6.83 6.20 2.16
N THR A 97 7.59 7.06 1.48
CA THR A 97 9.04 7.06 1.56
C THR A 97 9.58 8.48 1.49
N ASP A 98 10.71 8.69 2.14
CA ASP A 98 11.47 9.94 2.05
C ASP A 98 12.55 9.90 0.95
N ALA A 99 12.59 8.85 0.13
CA ALA A 99 13.46 8.75 -1.04
C ALA A 99 13.10 9.80 -2.11
N LEU A 100 14.11 10.28 -2.81
CA LEU A 100 13.96 11.20 -3.95
C LEU A 100 13.84 10.40 -5.25
N ILE A 101 12.60 10.04 -5.62
CA ILE A 101 12.27 9.21 -6.80
C ILE A 101 11.28 9.95 -7.67
N GLU A 102 11.49 9.91 -8.98
CA GLU A 102 10.56 10.49 -9.93
C GLU A 102 9.20 9.76 -9.95
N PRO A 103 8.06 10.47 -10.06
CA PRO A 103 6.72 9.87 -10.01
C PRO A 103 6.49 8.74 -11.00
N LYS A 104 6.98 8.87 -12.24
CA LYS A 104 6.84 7.82 -13.28
C LYS A 104 7.58 6.53 -12.89
N LEU A 105 8.76 6.66 -12.29
CA LEU A 105 9.51 5.50 -11.83
C LEU A 105 8.85 4.88 -10.59
N LEU A 106 8.40 5.69 -9.64
CA LEU A 106 7.66 5.20 -8.48
C LEU A 106 6.41 4.41 -8.90
N GLN A 107 5.65 4.90 -9.87
CA GLN A 107 4.49 4.19 -10.44
C GLN A 107 4.90 2.84 -11.05
N THR A 108 6.02 2.79 -11.78
CA THR A 108 6.52 1.53 -12.35
C THR A 108 6.88 0.53 -11.26
N LEU A 109 7.59 0.97 -10.22
CA LEU A 109 7.96 0.12 -9.08
C LEU A 109 6.73 -0.37 -8.32
N LEU A 110 5.73 0.50 -8.12
CA LEU A 110 4.47 0.13 -7.48
C LEU A 110 3.73 -0.95 -8.28
N ASN A 111 3.59 -0.78 -9.59
CA ASN A 111 2.92 -1.76 -10.45
C ASN A 111 3.61 -3.14 -10.41
N LEU A 112 4.95 -3.16 -10.39
CA LEU A 112 5.70 -4.41 -10.29
C LEU A 112 5.51 -5.07 -8.92
N GLY A 113 5.58 -4.30 -7.85
CA GLY A 113 5.44 -4.82 -6.50
C GLY A 113 4.03 -5.30 -6.16
N VAL A 114 3.00 -4.58 -6.59
CA VAL A 114 1.58 -4.96 -6.40
C VAL A 114 1.27 -6.31 -7.05
N ARG A 115 1.85 -6.58 -8.24
CA ARG A 115 1.66 -7.85 -8.94
C ARG A 115 2.06 -9.07 -8.08
N ASP A 116 3.14 -8.94 -7.33
CA ASP A 116 3.76 -10.04 -6.58
C ASP A 116 3.46 -9.97 -5.06
N SER A 117 2.54 -9.07 -4.66
CA SER A 117 2.08 -8.89 -3.28
C SER A 117 0.54 -8.89 -3.22
N PHE A 118 -0.10 -7.74 -3.26
CA PHE A 118 -1.56 -7.59 -3.11
C PHE A 118 -2.36 -8.34 -4.19
N ASN A 119 -1.87 -8.40 -5.44
CA ASN A 119 -2.50 -9.18 -6.49
C ASN A 119 -2.13 -10.68 -6.46
N SER A 120 -1.51 -11.16 -5.41
CA SER A 120 -1.14 -12.57 -5.21
C SER A 120 -1.68 -13.13 -3.91
N ILE A 121 -2.73 -12.52 -3.37
CA ILE A 121 -3.46 -12.98 -2.18
C ILE A 121 -4.94 -13.14 -2.52
N SER A 122 -5.62 -14.00 -1.75
CA SER A 122 -7.07 -14.19 -1.77
C SER A 122 -7.54 -14.55 -0.36
N VAL A 123 -8.72 -14.11 0.02
CA VAL A 123 -9.39 -14.48 1.28
C VAL A 123 -10.67 -15.26 1.00
N ASP A 124 -11.53 -14.75 0.13
CA ASP A 124 -12.88 -15.26 -0.15
C ASP A 124 -13.23 -15.31 -1.63
N SER A 125 -12.26 -15.09 -2.51
CA SER A 125 -12.44 -15.05 -3.98
C SER A 125 -13.28 -13.91 -4.51
N ASP A 126 -13.81 -13.04 -3.65
CA ASP A 126 -14.65 -11.92 -4.05
C ASP A 126 -13.83 -10.66 -4.36
N THR A 127 -14.05 -10.07 -5.53
CA THR A 127 -13.41 -8.81 -5.93
C THR A 127 -14.26 -7.61 -5.52
N SER A 128 -13.61 -6.53 -5.08
CA SER A 128 -14.27 -5.26 -4.78
C SER A 128 -13.99 -4.21 -5.86
N THR A 129 -14.72 -3.10 -5.81
CA THR A 129 -14.56 -1.96 -6.71
C THR A 129 -13.71 -0.83 -6.13
N ASN A 130 -13.26 -0.94 -4.87
CA ASN A 130 -12.70 0.19 -4.11
C ASN A 130 -11.21 0.05 -3.79
N ASP A 131 -10.57 -1.03 -4.20
CA ASP A 131 -9.18 -1.29 -3.88
C ASP A 131 -8.24 -0.23 -4.40
N THR A 132 -7.37 0.18 -3.52
CA THR A 132 -6.44 1.24 -3.85
C THR A 132 -5.10 1.03 -3.14
N VAL A 133 -4.01 1.12 -3.89
CA VAL A 133 -2.66 1.25 -3.35
C VAL A 133 -2.08 2.58 -3.80
N LEU A 134 -1.76 3.45 -2.86
CA LEU A 134 -1.10 4.73 -3.14
C LEU A 134 0.32 4.71 -2.59
N ALA A 135 1.27 5.24 -3.38
CA ALA A 135 2.64 5.43 -2.95
C ALA A 135 3.06 6.90 -3.09
N PHE A 136 3.74 7.41 -2.07
CA PHE A 136 4.19 8.79 -1.98
C PHE A 136 5.69 8.82 -1.68
N ALA A 137 6.46 9.56 -2.49
CA ALA A 137 7.87 9.83 -2.26
C ALA A 137 8.06 11.33 -2.01
N THR A 138 8.52 11.69 -0.82
CA THR A 138 8.66 13.11 -0.41
C THR A 138 10.00 13.70 -0.79
N GLY A 139 11.01 12.86 -1.01
CA GLY A 139 12.39 13.30 -1.27
C GLY A 139 13.12 13.84 -0.02
N GLN A 140 12.45 13.93 1.13
CA GLN A 140 12.98 14.63 2.32
C GLN A 140 14.25 14.00 2.87
N GLY A 141 14.44 12.69 2.76
CA GLY A 141 15.63 11.99 3.23
C GLY A 141 16.91 12.31 2.41
N MET A 142 16.74 12.93 1.24
CA MET A 142 17.84 13.22 0.30
C MET A 142 17.95 14.72 -0.05
N LEU A 143 17.18 15.59 0.60
CA LEU A 143 17.20 17.03 0.34
C LEU A 143 18.51 17.68 0.84
N GLY A 144 19.00 18.66 0.08
CA GLY A 144 20.15 19.49 0.46
C GLY A 144 21.52 18.90 0.11
N LYS A 145 21.60 17.77 -0.61
CA LYS A 145 22.84 17.01 -0.83
C LYS A 145 23.26 16.86 -2.29
N ASN A 146 22.96 17.80 -3.16
CA ASN A 146 23.28 17.73 -4.60
C ASN A 146 22.87 16.38 -5.27
N THR A 147 21.91 15.68 -4.67
CA THR A 147 21.48 14.37 -5.13
C THR A 147 20.40 14.53 -6.20
N LYS A 148 20.65 13.99 -7.37
CA LYS A 148 19.65 13.96 -8.44
C LYS A 148 18.55 12.93 -8.12
N PRO A 149 17.29 13.22 -8.50
CA PRO A 149 16.20 12.25 -8.37
C PRO A 149 16.55 10.93 -9.08
N ILE A 150 16.12 9.83 -8.49
CA ILE A 150 16.23 8.52 -9.13
C ILE A 150 15.12 8.46 -10.19
N SER A 151 15.53 8.39 -11.47
CA SER A 151 14.60 8.48 -12.61
C SER A 151 14.62 7.27 -13.54
N LYS A 152 15.61 6.38 -13.42
CA LYS A 152 15.80 5.24 -14.33
C LYS A 152 15.78 3.91 -13.58
N ILE A 153 15.11 2.91 -14.17
CA ILE A 153 14.99 1.56 -13.59
C ILE A 153 16.34 0.84 -13.42
N GLY A 154 17.36 1.22 -14.22
CA GLY A 154 18.71 0.69 -14.13
C GLY A 154 19.63 1.41 -13.12
N ASP A 155 19.12 2.39 -12.36
CA ASP A 155 19.90 3.08 -11.34
C ASP A 155 20.26 2.12 -10.21
N LYS A 156 21.58 2.00 -9.89
CA LYS A 156 22.09 1.08 -8.86
C LYS A 156 21.49 1.34 -7.48
N ARG A 157 21.08 2.59 -7.19
CA ARG A 157 20.43 2.99 -5.95
C ARG A 157 19.08 2.30 -5.74
N LEU A 158 18.40 1.89 -6.83
CA LEU A 158 17.13 1.18 -6.77
C LEU A 158 17.22 -0.26 -6.27
N ILE A 159 18.37 -0.91 -6.32
CA ILE A 159 18.48 -2.34 -5.96
C ILE A 159 17.98 -2.57 -4.53
N LYS A 160 18.53 -1.82 -3.57
CA LYS A 160 18.12 -1.90 -2.16
C LYS A 160 16.71 -1.35 -1.94
N PHE A 161 16.38 -0.23 -2.61
CA PHE A 161 15.08 0.40 -2.48
C PHE A 161 13.95 -0.52 -2.95
N ARG A 162 14.08 -1.11 -4.14
CA ARG A 162 13.10 -2.03 -4.71
C ARG A 162 12.86 -3.23 -3.80
N LYS A 163 13.95 -3.86 -3.32
CA LYS A 163 13.83 -4.98 -2.40
C LYS A 163 13.06 -4.59 -1.13
N ALA A 164 13.39 -3.46 -0.52
CA ALA A 164 12.71 -2.99 0.69
C ALA A 164 11.24 -2.62 0.45
N LEU A 165 10.92 -2.02 -0.70
CA LEU A 165 9.55 -1.72 -1.11
C LEU A 165 8.75 -3.01 -1.32
N ASP A 166 9.31 -3.99 -2.04
CA ASP A 166 8.69 -5.30 -2.26
C ASP A 166 8.47 -6.04 -0.93
N ASP A 167 9.43 -5.98 -0.01
CA ASP A 167 9.32 -6.60 1.33
C ASP A 167 8.19 -5.95 2.14
N VAL A 168 8.05 -4.61 2.13
CA VAL A 168 6.96 -3.89 2.81
C VAL A 168 5.60 -4.29 2.21
N MET A 169 5.47 -4.30 0.89
CA MET A 169 4.21 -4.68 0.24
C MET A 169 3.83 -6.14 0.48
N LYS A 170 4.78 -7.06 0.45
CA LYS A 170 4.53 -8.49 0.76
C LYS A 170 4.13 -8.69 2.21
N ASP A 171 4.80 -8.02 3.14
CA ASP A 171 4.45 -8.12 4.55
C ASP A 171 3.03 -7.62 4.82
N LEU A 172 2.65 -6.47 4.25
CA LEU A 172 1.27 -5.95 4.34
C LEU A 172 0.25 -6.92 3.71
N ALA A 173 0.53 -7.49 2.55
CA ALA A 173 -0.33 -8.47 1.90
C ALA A 173 -0.52 -9.72 2.77
N ILE A 174 0.54 -10.22 3.40
CA ILE A 174 0.47 -11.36 4.33
C ILE A 174 -0.35 -11.00 5.57
N GLN A 175 -0.21 -9.79 6.13
CA GLN A 175 -1.01 -9.33 7.27
C GLN A 175 -2.50 -9.28 6.94
N ILE A 176 -2.88 -8.88 5.71
CA ILE A 176 -4.27 -8.88 5.24
C ILE A 176 -4.82 -10.31 5.22
N VAL A 177 -4.13 -11.25 4.59
CA VAL A 177 -4.60 -12.65 4.52
C VAL A 177 -4.67 -13.31 5.90
N LYS A 178 -3.73 -13.00 6.80
CA LYS A 178 -3.75 -13.52 8.18
C LYS A 178 -4.95 -13.01 8.98
N ASP A 179 -5.50 -11.87 8.60
CA ASP A 179 -6.66 -11.25 9.23
C ASP A 179 -7.97 -11.54 8.44
N GLY A 180 -7.93 -12.50 7.53
CA GLY A 180 -9.09 -12.88 6.72
C GLY A 180 -10.30 -13.25 7.59
N GLU A 181 -11.48 -12.73 7.26
CA GLU A 181 -12.73 -13.03 7.97
C GLU A 181 -12.98 -14.55 8.00
N GLY A 182 -13.14 -15.11 9.21
CA GLY A 182 -13.33 -16.54 9.41
C GLY A 182 -12.09 -17.39 9.18
N ALA A 183 -10.94 -16.82 8.82
CA ALA A 183 -9.72 -17.57 8.55
C ALA A 183 -9.16 -18.21 9.82
N THR A 184 -8.97 -19.53 9.78
CA THR A 184 -8.32 -20.29 10.85
C THR A 184 -6.90 -20.71 10.49
N LYS A 185 -6.53 -20.61 9.23
CA LYS A 185 -5.22 -21.03 8.70
C LYS A 185 -4.76 -20.08 7.60
N LEU A 186 -3.45 -19.90 7.51
CA LEU A 186 -2.78 -19.29 6.37
C LEU A 186 -2.27 -20.40 5.46
N VAL A 187 -2.74 -20.42 4.21
CA VAL A 187 -2.31 -21.37 3.19
C VAL A 187 -1.40 -20.67 2.19
N GLN A 188 -0.26 -21.26 1.89
CA GLN A 188 0.65 -20.80 0.84
C GLN A 188 0.70 -21.81 -0.29
N VAL A 189 0.30 -21.39 -1.49
CA VAL A 189 0.34 -22.20 -2.70
C VAL A 189 1.61 -21.89 -3.49
N ASN A 190 2.48 -22.89 -3.70
CA ASN A 190 3.71 -22.76 -4.46
C ASN A 190 3.64 -23.64 -5.70
N VAL A 191 3.61 -23.04 -6.89
CA VAL A 191 3.66 -23.75 -8.17
C VAL A 191 5.06 -23.64 -8.75
N ARG A 192 5.67 -24.80 -9.05
CA ARG A 192 7.02 -24.90 -9.61
C ARG A 192 7.00 -25.60 -10.97
N ASN A 193 8.02 -25.35 -11.78
CA ASN A 193 8.21 -26.00 -13.10
C ASN A 193 7.06 -25.76 -14.09
N ALA A 194 6.33 -24.64 -13.94
CA ALA A 194 5.35 -24.22 -14.94
C ALA A 194 6.06 -23.63 -16.16
N ILE A 195 5.39 -23.64 -17.31
CA ILE A 195 5.90 -23.11 -18.58
C ILE A 195 6.20 -21.61 -18.54
N SER A 196 5.59 -20.86 -17.61
CA SER A 196 5.83 -19.43 -17.38
C SER A 196 5.39 -19.02 -15.99
N ILE A 197 5.88 -17.87 -15.51
CA ILE A 197 5.44 -17.24 -14.24
C ILE A 197 3.94 -16.95 -14.28
N SER A 198 3.42 -16.47 -15.42
CA SER A 198 2.00 -16.18 -15.59
C SER A 198 1.15 -17.46 -15.45
N SER A 199 1.60 -18.56 -16.05
CA SER A 199 0.93 -19.86 -15.95
C SER A 199 0.97 -20.39 -14.52
N ALA A 200 2.13 -20.33 -13.85
CA ALA A 200 2.26 -20.70 -12.45
C ALA A 200 1.29 -19.93 -11.55
N LYS A 201 1.20 -18.61 -11.77
CA LYS A 201 0.29 -17.74 -11.00
C LYS A 201 -1.18 -18.10 -11.24
N LYS A 202 -1.60 -18.35 -12.48
CA LYS A 202 -2.97 -18.77 -12.78
C LYS A 202 -3.34 -20.05 -12.02
N VAL A 203 -2.46 -21.05 -12.05
CA VAL A 203 -2.69 -22.33 -11.33
C VAL A 203 -2.74 -22.06 -9.82
N ALA A 204 -1.80 -21.32 -9.27
CA ALA A 204 -1.79 -21.00 -7.84
C ALA A 204 -3.06 -20.30 -7.38
N MET A 205 -3.55 -19.31 -8.15
CA MET A 205 -4.76 -18.58 -7.83
C MET A 205 -6.03 -19.43 -7.98
N SER A 206 -6.08 -20.34 -8.97
CA SER A 206 -7.20 -21.28 -9.10
C SER A 206 -7.29 -22.28 -7.95
N ILE A 207 -6.19 -22.51 -7.24
CA ILE A 207 -6.18 -23.37 -6.04
C ILE A 207 -6.54 -22.55 -4.80
N ALA A 208 -6.17 -21.25 -4.78
CA ALA A 208 -6.37 -20.37 -3.63
C ALA A 208 -7.81 -19.83 -3.55
N ASN A 209 -8.51 -19.70 -4.69
CA ASN A 209 -9.91 -19.30 -4.81
C ASN A 209 -10.82 -20.55 -4.83
#